data_fe05cf99c5f8b8d690349a216dd83a23
#
_entry.id   fe05cf99c5f8b8d690349a216dd83a23
#
_cell.length_a   1.000
_cell.length_b   1.000
_cell.length_c   1.000
_cell.angle_alpha   90.00
_cell.angle_beta   90.00
_cell.angle_gamma   90.00
#
_symmetry.space_group_name_H-M   'P 1'
#
loop_
_entity.id
_entity.type
_entity.pdbx_description
1 polymer ?
#
loop_
_entity_poly.entity_id
_entity_poly.type
_entity_poly.pdbx_seq_one_letter_code
_entity_poly.pdbx_strand_id
1 'polypeptide(L)'
;VIYTAVTSPGEAGFVDDDGNNVGNITGTSDMVLADQQLKLIREMMPDAKKVGIFYSTNEANSKAEIAAYEKAADQYGFEIVTQGITSSADMPMAADSLIKKVDCITNLTDNLVVSNMQTYLEKANKAKIPVFGSEVEQVKLGCVACVGIDFVDLGEQTGEMAAKVLKGEAEAKDMK
;
A
#
# COMPACT_ATOMS: atom_id res chain seq x y z
N VAL A 1 -13.18 -7.61 19.58
CA VAL A 1 -12.76 -6.39 18.88
C VAL A 1 -12.73 -6.68 17.39
N ILE A 2 -13.21 -5.73 16.59
CA ILE A 2 -13.13 -5.82 15.11
C ILE A 2 -12.43 -4.57 14.64
N TYR A 3 -11.30 -4.75 13.93
CA TYR A 3 -10.56 -3.67 13.28
C TYR A 3 -10.96 -3.56 11.81
N THR A 4 -10.69 -2.42 11.21
CA THR A 4 -10.87 -2.18 9.77
C THR A 4 -9.63 -1.48 9.21
N ALA A 5 -9.24 -1.85 8.00
CA ALA A 5 -8.15 -1.23 7.27
C ALA A 5 -6.85 -1.15 8.10
N VAL A 6 -6.41 -2.27 8.68
CA VAL A 6 -5.11 -2.38 9.33
C VAL A 6 -4.14 -3.06 8.36
N THR A 7 -3.15 -2.31 7.89
CA THR A 7 -2.22 -2.77 6.85
C THR A 7 -1.41 -3.99 7.30
N SER A 8 -0.93 -3.99 8.53
CA SER A 8 -0.13 -5.09 9.10
C SER A 8 -0.71 -5.58 10.44
N PRO A 9 -1.74 -6.44 10.42
CA PRO A 9 -2.34 -6.98 11.66
C PRO A 9 -1.34 -7.75 12.53
N GLY A 10 -0.33 -8.39 11.94
CA GLY A 10 0.73 -9.08 12.67
C GLY A 10 1.59 -8.11 13.47
N GLU A 11 2.08 -7.02 12.86
CA GLU A 11 2.84 -5.99 13.57
C GLU A 11 2.01 -5.25 14.63
N ALA A 12 0.70 -5.12 14.41
CA ALA A 12 -0.23 -4.58 15.39
C ALA A 12 -0.51 -5.56 16.56
N GLY A 13 -0.02 -6.80 16.49
CA GLY A 13 -0.26 -7.82 17.50
C GLY A 13 -1.68 -8.38 17.49
N PHE A 14 -2.42 -8.25 16.40
CA PHE A 14 -3.79 -8.76 16.24
C PHE A 14 -3.83 -10.16 15.63
N VAL A 15 -2.74 -10.54 14.95
CA VAL A 15 -2.54 -11.86 14.35
C VAL A 15 -1.18 -12.38 14.79
N ASP A 16 -1.08 -13.66 15.12
CA ASP A 16 0.17 -14.32 15.50
C ASP A 16 1.02 -14.73 14.27
N ASP A 17 2.21 -15.29 14.52
CA ASP A 17 3.13 -15.72 13.47
C ASP A 17 2.58 -16.87 12.60
N ASP A 18 1.59 -17.62 13.10
CA ASP A 18 0.91 -18.70 12.39
C ASP A 18 -0.32 -18.19 11.58
N GLY A 19 -0.63 -16.90 11.66
CA GLY A 19 -1.75 -16.27 10.98
C GLY A 19 -3.09 -16.45 11.70
N ASN A 20 -3.09 -16.75 13.01
CA ASN A 20 -4.31 -16.86 13.79
C ASN A 20 -4.59 -15.55 14.55
N ASN A 21 -5.87 -15.27 14.74
CA ASN A 21 -6.31 -14.13 15.52
C ASN A 21 -5.87 -14.23 16.98
N VAL A 22 -5.33 -13.14 17.52
CA VAL A 22 -4.92 -13.06 18.94
C VAL A 22 -6.13 -12.71 19.79
N GLY A 23 -6.48 -13.64 20.70
CA GLY A 23 -7.62 -13.45 21.60
C GLY A 23 -8.95 -13.33 20.85
N ASN A 24 -9.77 -12.36 21.21
CA ASN A 24 -11.08 -12.11 20.56
C ASN A 24 -11.02 -10.87 19.65
N ILE A 25 -10.02 -10.86 18.73
CA ILE A 25 -9.75 -9.78 17.79
C ILE A 25 -9.81 -10.34 16.38
N THR A 26 -10.49 -9.67 15.46
CA THR A 26 -10.50 -9.95 14.02
C THR A 26 -10.74 -8.66 13.24
N GLY A 27 -10.67 -8.70 11.93
CA GLY A 27 -10.95 -7.52 11.10
C GLY A 27 -10.47 -7.67 9.68
N THR A 28 -10.38 -6.55 8.97
CA THR A 28 -9.96 -6.50 7.58
C THR A 28 -8.64 -5.75 7.43
N SER A 29 -7.81 -6.23 6.50
CA SER A 29 -6.53 -5.59 6.15
C SER A 29 -6.65 -4.85 4.83
N ASP A 30 -5.98 -3.70 4.74
CA ASP A 30 -5.79 -2.92 3.53
C ASP A 30 -4.39 -3.11 2.93
N MET A 31 -3.73 -4.22 3.24
CA MET A 31 -2.41 -4.53 2.67
C MET A 31 -2.50 -4.69 1.16
N VAL A 32 -1.74 -3.88 0.44
CA VAL A 32 -1.57 -4.02 -1.01
C VAL A 32 -0.71 -5.25 -1.29
N LEU A 33 -1.16 -6.09 -2.21
CA LEU A 33 -0.41 -7.28 -2.62
C LEU A 33 0.72 -6.87 -3.58
N ALA A 34 1.92 -6.65 -3.03
CA ALA A 34 3.11 -6.21 -3.76
C ALA A 34 3.39 -7.04 -5.02
N ASP A 35 3.21 -8.36 -4.94
CA ASP A 35 3.36 -9.28 -6.07
C ASP A 35 2.41 -8.94 -7.23
N GLN A 36 1.14 -8.72 -6.95
CA GLN A 36 0.14 -8.38 -7.98
C GLN A 36 0.38 -6.99 -8.56
N GLN A 37 0.78 -6.04 -7.73
CA GLN A 37 1.12 -4.68 -8.18
C GLN A 37 2.35 -4.69 -9.09
N LEU A 38 3.41 -5.40 -8.75
CA LEU A 38 4.60 -5.53 -9.58
C LEU A 38 4.31 -6.28 -10.89
N LYS A 39 3.43 -7.28 -10.85
CA LYS A 39 2.94 -7.95 -12.05
C LYS A 39 2.23 -6.98 -12.98
N LEU A 40 1.30 -6.17 -12.45
CA LEU A 40 0.62 -5.14 -13.24
C LEU A 40 1.62 -4.15 -13.87
N ILE A 41 2.59 -3.66 -13.08
CA ILE A 41 3.64 -2.76 -13.58
C ILE A 41 4.42 -3.42 -14.72
N ARG A 42 4.81 -4.69 -14.59
CA ARG A 42 5.54 -5.42 -15.62
C ARG A 42 4.72 -5.59 -16.90
N GLU A 43 3.43 -5.87 -16.80
CA GLU A 43 2.53 -6.00 -17.96
C GLU A 43 2.35 -4.66 -18.69
N MET A 44 2.24 -3.55 -17.97
CA MET A 44 2.08 -2.22 -18.55
C MET A 44 3.41 -1.60 -19.03
N MET A 45 4.53 -1.96 -18.40
CA MET A 45 5.85 -1.39 -18.65
C MET A 45 6.91 -2.49 -18.82
N PRO A 46 6.92 -3.20 -19.97
CA PRO A 46 7.80 -4.37 -20.17
C PRO A 46 9.31 -4.07 -20.04
N ASP A 47 9.72 -2.85 -20.33
CA ASP A 47 11.14 -2.43 -20.35
C ASP A 47 11.58 -1.75 -19.04
N ALA A 48 10.66 -1.47 -18.11
CA ALA A 48 10.99 -0.82 -16.85
C ALA A 48 11.88 -1.72 -15.97
N LYS A 49 12.83 -1.11 -15.27
CA LYS A 49 13.79 -1.79 -14.40
C LYS A 49 13.73 -1.30 -12.96
N LYS A 50 13.40 -0.03 -12.76
CA LYS A 50 13.45 0.61 -11.45
C LYS A 50 12.08 1.14 -11.06
N VAL A 51 11.57 0.65 -9.93
CA VAL A 51 10.31 1.09 -9.34
C VAL A 51 10.61 1.93 -8.11
N GLY A 52 10.15 3.17 -8.11
CA GLY A 52 10.30 4.11 -7.02
C GLY A 52 9.19 3.98 -5.98
N ILE A 53 9.54 4.15 -4.71
CA ILE A 53 8.60 4.18 -3.61
C ILE A 53 8.92 5.35 -2.69
N PHE A 54 7.95 6.25 -2.48
CA PHE A 54 8.01 7.20 -1.37
C PHE A 54 7.45 6.56 -0.11
N TYR A 55 8.04 6.89 1.05
CA TYR A 55 7.52 6.39 2.32
C TYR A 55 7.77 7.37 3.46
N SER A 56 6.91 7.36 4.46
CA SER A 56 7.15 8.03 5.73
C SER A 56 8.09 7.20 6.60
N THR A 57 9.18 7.80 7.07
CA THR A 57 10.10 7.12 7.98
C THR A 57 9.49 6.87 9.36
N ASN A 58 8.36 7.53 9.65
CA ASN A 58 7.65 7.45 10.94
C ASN A 58 6.49 6.45 10.93
N GLU A 59 6.12 5.87 9.77
CA GLU A 59 5.07 4.88 9.65
C GLU A 59 5.65 3.46 9.59
N ALA A 60 5.25 2.59 10.52
CA ALA A 60 5.78 1.22 10.59
C ALA A 60 5.26 0.34 9.45
N ASN A 61 3.97 0.52 9.05
CA ASN A 61 3.36 -0.17 7.93
C ASN A 61 4.15 0.00 6.63
N SER A 62 4.65 1.22 6.36
CA SER A 62 5.41 1.52 5.13
C SER A 62 6.68 0.66 5.01
N LYS A 63 7.34 0.36 6.12
CA LYS A 63 8.54 -0.50 6.13
C LYS A 63 8.20 -1.95 5.79
N ALA A 64 7.09 -2.46 6.35
CA ALA A 64 6.62 -3.81 6.06
C ALA A 64 6.20 -3.96 4.60
N GLU A 65 5.49 -2.97 4.06
CA GLU A 65 5.12 -2.94 2.64
C GLU A 65 6.35 -2.91 1.73
N ILE A 66 7.35 -2.05 2.02
CA ILE A 66 8.61 -2.00 1.26
C ILE A 66 9.31 -3.37 1.26
N ALA A 67 9.40 -4.04 2.40
CA ALA A 67 10.01 -5.37 2.47
C ALA A 67 9.26 -6.40 1.61
N ALA A 68 7.93 -6.30 1.50
CA ALA A 68 7.12 -7.13 0.61
C ALA A 68 7.43 -6.84 -0.87
N TYR A 69 7.56 -5.56 -1.25
CA TYR A 69 7.97 -5.16 -2.61
C TYR A 69 9.38 -5.64 -2.95
N GLU A 70 10.35 -5.45 -2.06
CA GLU A 70 11.73 -5.92 -2.26
C GLU A 70 11.79 -7.44 -2.44
N LYS A 71 11.04 -8.19 -1.62
CA LYS A 71 10.96 -9.66 -1.72
C LYS A 71 10.38 -10.14 -3.05
N ALA A 72 9.39 -9.43 -3.59
CA ALA A 72 8.72 -9.80 -4.84
C ALA A 72 9.45 -9.27 -6.08
N ALA A 73 10.30 -8.25 -5.94
CA ALA A 73 10.88 -7.52 -7.06
C ALA A 73 11.71 -8.38 -8.01
N ASP A 74 12.52 -9.29 -7.49
CA ASP A 74 13.40 -10.16 -8.30
C ASP A 74 12.61 -11.04 -9.27
N GLN A 75 11.43 -11.51 -8.88
CA GLN A 75 10.56 -12.33 -9.73
C GLN A 75 10.15 -11.59 -11.00
N TYR A 76 10.02 -10.26 -10.91
CA TYR A 76 9.60 -9.41 -12.03
C TYR A 76 10.78 -8.64 -12.66
N GLY A 77 12.02 -8.85 -12.20
CA GLY A 77 13.21 -8.19 -12.70
C GLY A 77 13.23 -6.69 -12.40
N PHE A 78 12.72 -6.28 -11.25
CA PHE A 78 12.74 -4.90 -10.78
C PHE A 78 13.80 -4.66 -9.70
N GLU A 79 14.33 -3.45 -9.68
CA GLU A 79 15.05 -2.85 -8.57
C GLU A 79 14.11 -1.88 -7.86
N ILE A 80 13.92 -2.04 -6.56
CA ILE A 80 13.12 -1.10 -5.75
C ILE A 80 14.04 0.02 -5.27
N VAL A 81 13.63 1.27 -5.54
CA VAL A 81 14.34 2.47 -5.12
C VAL A 81 13.46 3.26 -4.17
N THR A 82 13.83 3.33 -2.91
CA THR A 82 13.03 4.02 -1.89
C THR A 82 13.50 5.44 -1.64
N GLN A 83 12.58 6.32 -1.28
CA GLN A 83 12.85 7.70 -0.87
C GLN A 83 12.00 8.05 0.36
N GLY A 84 12.67 8.12 1.51
CA GLY A 84 12.02 8.48 2.77
C GLY A 84 11.75 9.98 2.88
N ILE A 85 10.63 10.30 3.54
CA ILE A 85 10.27 11.65 3.98
C ILE A 85 9.90 11.64 5.46
N THR A 86 10.08 12.74 6.14
CA THR A 86 9.69 12.91 7.56
C THR A 86 8.52 13.87 7.72
N SER A 87 8.30 14.72 6.74
CA SER A 87 7.25 15.73 6.71
C SER A 87 6.83 16.06 5.29
N SER A 88 5.68 16.74 5.15
CA SER A 88 5.20 17.26 3.85
C SER A 88 6.19 18.22 3.18
N ALA A 89 6.98 18.94 3.97
CA ALA A 89 7.98 19.88 3.45
C ALA A 89 9.12 19.19 2.68
N ASP A 90 9.36 17.90 2.92
CA ASP A 90 10.40 17.12 2.26
C ASP A 90 9.97 16.68 0.86
N MET A 91 8.66 16.54 0.61
CA MET A 91 8.13 15.93 -0.61
C MET A 91 8.62 16.58 -1.91
N PRO A 92 8.68 17.91 -2.07
CA PRO A 92 9.14 18.51 -3.33
C PRO A 92 10.56 18.11 -3.70
N MET A 93 11.48 18.05 -2.74
CA MET A 93 12.88 17.67 -2.95
C MET A 93 13.03 16.16 -3.11
N ALA A 94 12.30 15.37 -2.34
CA ALA A 94 12.24 13.92 -2.47
C ALA A 94 11.76 13.51 -3.86
N ALA A 95 10.72 14.17 -4.38
CA ALA A 95 10.21 13.94 -5.73
C ALA A 95 11.25 14.25 -6.82
N ASP A 96 11.93 15.39 -6.74
CA ASP A 96 12.99 15.76 -7.67
C ASP A 96 14.18 14.78 -7.65
N SER A 97 14.43 14.14 -6.51
CA SER A 97 15.47 13.13 -6.36
C SER A 97 15.06 11.78 -6.94
N LEU A 98 13.87 11.27 -6.56
CA LEU A 98 13.42 9.93 -6.94
C LEU A 98 13.10 9.83 -8.43
N ILE A 99 12.37 10.80 -8.99
CA ILE A 99 11.94 10.82 -10.39
C ILE A 99 13.09 10.66 -11.38
N LYS A 100 14.30 11.14 -11.04
CA LYS A 100 15.49 11.02 -11.88
C LYS A 100 16.13 9.63 -11.87
N LYS A 101 15.72 8.75 -11.00
CA LYS A 101 16.37 7.46 -10.73
C LYS A 101 15.54 6.26 -11.13
N VAL A 102 14.27 6.46 -11.47
CA VAL A 102 13.28 5.38 -11.62
C VAL A 102 12.53 5.48 -12.95
N ASP A 103 11.99 4.36 -13.37
CA ASP A 103 11.18 4.27 -14.60
C ASP A 103 9.68 4.50 -14.29
N CYS A 104 9.25 4.17 -13.09
CA CYS A 104 7.91 4.45 -12.57
C CYS A 104 7.93 4.56 -11.05
N ILE A 105 6.81 4.99 -10.48
CA ILE A 105 6.60 5.08 -9.03
C ILE A 105 5.38 4.22 -8.67
N THR A 106 5.42 3.53 -7.54
CA THR A 106 4.25 2.88 -6.94
C THR A 106 4.02 3.42 -5.54
N ASN A 107 2.76 3.60 -5.19
CA ASN A 107 2.36 4.09 -3.88
C ASN A 107 2.15 2.93 -2.91
N LEU A 108 2.40 3.21 -1.64
CA LEU A 108 1.99 2.40 -0.49
C LEU A 108 0.71 2.98 0.14
N THR A 109 0.19 2.32 1.17
CA THR A 109 -0.88 2.84 2.04
C THR A 109 -0.30 3.78 3.11
N ASP A 110 0.54 4.73 2.69
CA ASP A 110 1.26 5.69 3.54
C ASP A 110 0.53 7.02 3.60
N ASN A 111 0.03 7.39 4.78
CA ASN A 111 -0.82 8.57 4.96
C ASN A 111 -0.11 9.89 4.62
N LEU A 112 1.18 10.01 4.99
CA LEU A 112 1.95 11.21 4.70
C LEU A 112 2.20 11.35 3.20
N VAL A 113 2.54 10.25 2.52
CA VAL A 113 2.77 10.24 1.06
C VAL A 113 1.48 10.55 0.31
N VAL A 114 0.38 9.88 0.65
CA VAL A 114 -0.93 10.07 0.00
C VAL A 114 -1.43 11.51 0.15
N SER A 115 -1.30 12.10 1.35
CA SER A 115 -1.70 13.50 1.57
C SER A 115 -0.88 14.53 0.76
N ASN A 116 0.30 14.14 0.26
CA ASN A 116 1.17 14.97 -0.58
C ASN A 116 1.18 14.56 -2.05
N MET A 117 0.25 13.68 -2.47
CA MET A 117 0.25 13.05 -3.78
C MET A 117 0.26 14.05 -4.94
N GLN A 118 -0.51 15.13 -4.87
CA GLN A 118 -0.56 16.14 -5.92
C GLN A 118 0.81 16.75 -6.23
N THR A 119 1.62 16.96 -5.19
CA THR A 119 2.96 17.56 -5.33
C THR A 119 3.90 16.70 -6.19
N TYR A 120 3.96 15.39 -5.94
CA TYR A 120 4.84 14.54 -6.72
C TYR A 120 4.22 14.07 -8.03
N LEU A 121 2.88 13.93 -8.13
CA LEU A 121 2.19 13.65 -9.39
C LEU A 121 2.44 14.72 -10.45
N GLU A 122 2.36 16.01 -10.08
CA GLU A 122 2.67 17.09 -11.02
C GLU A 122 4.10 16.99 -11.57
N LYS A 123 5.07 16.68 -10.70
CA LYS A 123 6.48 16.52 -11.07
C LYS A 123 6.70 15.26 -11.93
N ALA A 124 6.11 14.13 -11.52
CA ALA A 124 6.20 12.87 -12.24
C ALA A 124 5.59 13.00 -13.65
N ASN A 125 4.41 13.62 -13.76
CA ASN A 125 3.76 13.88 -15.05
C ASN A 125 4.61 14.76 -15.99
N LYS A 126 5.21 15.83 -15.45
CA LYS A 126 6.14 16.68 -16.23
C LYS A 126 7.36 15.89 -16.72
N ALA A 127 7.85 14.96 -15.93
CA ALA A 127 8.97 14.08 -16.27
C ALA A 127 8.57 12.85 -17.08
N LYS A 128 7.27 12.64 -17.31
CA LYS A 128 6.69 11.44 -17.97
C LYS A 128 7.01 10.14 -17.22
N ILE A 129 7.09 10.19 -15.90
CA ILE A 129 7.25 9.04 -15.04
C ILE A 129 5.86 8.59 -14.57
N PRO A 130 5.37 7.40 -14.97
CA PRO A 130 4.07 6.89 -14.53
C PRO A 130 4.05 6.63 -13.03
N VAL A 131 2.90 6.93 -12.40
CA VAL A 131 2.67 6.65 -10.98
C VAL A 131 1.53 5.64 -10.87
N PHE A 132 1.77 4.53 -10.20
CA PHE A 132 0.78 3.50 -9.88
C PHE A 132 0.24 3.74 -8.46
N GLY A 133 -1.06 3.69 -8.31
CA GLY A 133 -1.73 3.89 -7.03
C GLY A 133 -1.79 2.62 -6.18
N SER A 134 -2.12 2.77 -4.92
CA SER A 134 -2.44 1.67 -3.99
C SER A 134 -3.95 1.49 -3.80
N GLU A 135 -4.76 2.43 -4.28
CA GLU A 135 -6.21 2.45 -4.16
C GLU A 135 -6.89 3.14 -5.35
N VAL A 136 -8.19 2.89 -5.50
CA VAL A 136 -9.01 3.37 -6.62
C VAL A 136 -9.07 4.90 -6.71
N GLU A 137 -9.19 5.60 -5.58
CA GLU A 137 -9.26 7.07 -5.56
C GLU A 137 -7.97 7.73 -6.09
N GLN A 138 -6.82 7.11 -5.89
CA GLN A 138 -5.55 7.62 -6.42
C GLN A 138 -5.51 7.56 -7.96
N VAL A 139 -6.18 6.58 -8.57
CA VAL A 139 -6.34 6.52 -10.03
C VAL A 139 -7.20 7.68 -10.52
N LYS A 140 -8.28 8.01 -9.83
CA LYS A 140 -9.11 9.19 -10.16
C LYS A 140 -8.33 10.51 -10.03
N LEU A 141 -7.32 10.56 -9.16
CA LEU A 141 -6.46 11.72 -8.96
C LEU A 141 -5.30 11.81 -9.94
N GLY A 142 -5.05 10.78 -10.76
CA GLY A 142 -4.07 10.84 -11.84
C GLY A 142 -3.02 9.73 -11.84
N CYS A 143 -3.11 8.73 -10.96
CA CYS A 143 -2.33 7.51 -11.12
C CYS A 143 -2.80 6.72 -12.34
N VAL A 144 -1.88 5.99 -12.99
CA VAL A 144 -2.18 5.30 -14.25
C VAL A 144 -3.02 4.04 -14.07
N ALA A 145 -2.80 3.32 -12.98
CA ALA A 145 -3.52 2.11 -12.59
C ALA A 145 -3.20 1.75 -11.14
N CYS A 146 -3.92 0.78 -10.58
CA CYS A 146 -3.60 0.14 -9.31
C CYS A 146 -4.09 -1.31 -9.31
N VAL A 147 -3.43 -2.16 -8.53
CA VAL A 147 -4.04 -3.31 -7.88
C VAL A 147 -4.36 -2.83 -6.49
N GLY A 148 -5.55 -2.34 -6.30
CA GLY A 148 -5.86 -1.53 -5.15
C GLY A 148 -7.06 -2.03 -4.37
N ILE A 149 -7.27 -1.37 -3.26
CA ILE A 149 -8.34 -1.62 -2.31
C ILE A 149 -9.46 -0.63 -2.62
N ASP A 150 -10.69 -1.15 -2.64
CA ASP A 150 -11.88 -0.34 -2.52
C ASP A 150 -12.25 -0.25 -1.03
N PHE A 151 -12.07 0.92 -0.43
CA PHE A 151 -12.34 1.11 0.99
C PHE A 151 -13.82 1.05 1.34
N VAL A 152 -14.73 1.25 0.38
CA VAL A 152 -16.16 1.07 0.60
C VAL A 152 -16.46 -0.41 0.76
N ASP A 153 -16.01 -1.24 -0.17
CA ASP A 153 -16.17 -2.70 -0.12
C ASP A 153 -15.50 -3.28 1.15
N LEU A 154 -14.31 -2.78 1.51
CA LEU A 154 -13.62 -3.18 2.73
C LEU A 154 -14.41 -2.83 3.99
N GLY A 155 -15.02 -1.65 4.02
CA GLY A 155 -15.89 -1.20 5.10
C GLY A 155 -17.16 -2.05 5.21
N GLU A 156 -17.80 -2.40 4.08
CA GLU A 156 -18.95 -3.29 4.03
C GLU A 156 -18.60 -4.68 4.57
N GLN A 157 -17.48 -5.26 4.12
CA GLN A 157 -16.97 -6.54 4.62
C GLN A 157 -16.75 -6.51 6.15
N THR A 158 -16.12 -5.44 6.66
CA THR A 158 -15.91 -5.28 8.11
C THR A 158 -17.26 -5.18 8.85
N GLY A 159 -18.21 -4.44 8.28
CA GLY A 159 -19.56 -4.31 8.84
C GLY A 159 -20.31 -5.64 8.90
N GLU A 160 -20.21 -6.47 7.88
CA GLU A 160 -20.77 -7.82 7.87
C GLU A 160 -20.13 -8.72 8.94
N MET A 161 -18.80 -8.64 9.09
CA MET A 161 -18.09 -9.37 10.15
C MET A 161 -18.62 -8.95 11.54
N ALA A 162 -18.74 -7.64 11.76
CA ALA A 162 -19.27 -7.10 13.01
C ALA A 162 -20.71 -7.56 13.28
N ALA A 163 -21.56 -7.57 12.26
CA ALA A 163 -22.94 -8.02 12.37
C ALA A 163 -23.03 -9.51 12.77
N LYS A 164 -22.21 -10.38 12.19
CA LYS A 164 -22.17 -11.81 12.55
C LYS A 164 -21.77 -12.02 14.01
N VAL A 165 -20.76 -11.29 14.49
CA VAL A 165 -20.31 -11.38 15.89
C VAL A 165 -21.40 -10.87 16.85
N LEU A 166 -22.04 -9.73 16.56
CA LEU A 166 -23.10 -9.15 17.38
C LEU A 166 -24.35 -10.02 17.45
N LYS A 167 -24.66 -10.77 16.40
CA LYS A 167 -25.78 -11.71 16.36
C LYS A 167 -25.45 -13.05 17.02
N GLY A 168 -24.20 -13.29 17.40
CA GLY A 168 -23.75 -14.57 17.92
C GLY A 168 -23.64 -15.68 16.88
N GLU A 169 -23.56 -15.33 15.61
CA GLU A 169 -23.42 -16.26 14.47
C GLU A 169 -21.96 -16.70 14.28
N ALA A 170 -21.00 -15.91 14.76
CA ALA A 170 -19.57 -16.21 14.72
C ALA A 170 -18.83 -15.62 15.93
N GLU A 171 -17.72 -16.22 16.30
CA GLU A 171 -16.78 -15.62 17.25
C GLU A 171 -15.62 -14.94 16.51
N ALA A 172 -15.19 -13.76 16.98
CA ALA A 172 -14.14 -12.99 16.32
C ALA A 172 -12.83 -13.81 16.16
N LYS A 173 -12.47 -14.63 17.15
CA LYS A 173 -11.27 -15.47 17.09
C LYS A 173 -11.25 -16.49 15.94
N ASP A 174 -12.43 -16.91 15.46
CA ASP A 174 -12.59 -17.96 14.44
C ASP A 174 -12.81 -17.40 13.03
N MET A 175 -12.89 -16.08 12.88
CA MET A 175 -13.05 -15.39 11.57
C MET A 175 -11.66 -15.10 10.99
N LYS A 176 -11.50 -15.48 9.72
CA LYS A 176 -10.29 -15.17 8.92
C LYS A 176 -10.65 -14.28 7.76
#